data_ff9d3176d8e87f5d6653398537cc3953
#
_entry.id   ff9d3176d8e87f5d6653398537cc3953
#
_cell.length_a   1.000
_cell.length_b   1.000
_cell.length_c   1.000
_cell.angle_alpha   90.00
_cell.angle_beta   90.00
_cell.angle_gamma   90.00
#
_symmetry.space_group_name_H-M   'P 1'
#
loop_
_entity.id
_entity.type
_entity.pdbx_description
1 polymer ?
#
loop_
_entity_poly.entity_id
_entity_poly.type
_entity_poly.pdbx_seq_one_letter_code
_entity_poly.pdbx_strand_id
1 'polypeptide(L)'
;QWLVDGRDYYWNLSEAILHAHERIYIHDWWLSPELYLRRPGTPEWRLDNLLLKKAQEGVRIYVILYNEVSNQFTPTDSGYAKTRLMSLHPNIVVQRSPSHLKTGTFYWAHHEKLCVIDEMLAFMGGFDLCFGRYDTPSHALVDDAEIEGHSDADPKFLGPVRNGAEAHIWPGQDYANERVVEWQTLSKPEMDLIPRDKVPRMPWH
;
A
#
# COMPACT_ATOMS: atom_id res chain seq x y z
N GLN A 1 18.31 -9.41 -3.81
CA GLN A 1 17.68 -9.17 -5.11
C GLN A 1 17.21 -7.73 -5.18
N TRP A 2 17.38 -7.09 -6.33
CA TRP A 2 16.77 -5.79 -6.62
C TRP A 2 15.35 -6.00 -7.14
N LEU A 3 14.42 -5.21 -6.64
CA LEU A 3 13.05 -5.12 -7.12
C LEU A 3 12.86 -3.70 -7.65
N VAL A 4 12.45 -3.59 -8.89
CA VAL A 4 12.26 -2.31 -9.59
C VAL A 4 10.77 -2.15 -9.82
N ASP A 5 10.25 -0.95 -9.59
CA ASP A 5 8.85 -0.59 -9.63
C ASP A 5 7.96 -1.24 -8.55
N GLY A 6 6.88 -0.54 -8.21
CA GLY A 6 5.97 -0.96 -7.15
C GLY A 6 5.31 -2.31 -7.43
N ARG A 7 5.03 -2.63 -8.71
CA ARG A 7 4.46 -3.91 -9.10
C ARG A 7 5.30 -5.09 -8.59
N ASP A 8 6.58 -5.09 -8.88
CA ASP A 8 7.47 -6.20 -8.53
C ASP A 8 7.72 -6.26 -7.03
N TYR A 9 7.87 -5.08 -6.40
CA TYR A 9 8.01 -4.99 -4.95
C TYR A 9 6.79 -5.55 -4.22
N TYR A 10 5.60 -5.06 -4.52
CA TYR A 10 4.38 -5.49 -3.83
C TYR A 10 4.02 -6.94 -4.11
N TRP A 11 4.29 -7.42 -5.33
CA TRP A 11 4.09 -8.82 -5.64
C TRP A 11 4.97 -9.72 -4.76
N ASN A 12 6.28 -9.50 -4.76
CA ASN A 12 7.20 -10.31 -3.98
C ASN A 12 6.91 -10.22 -2.48
N LEU A 13 6.57 -9.02 -2.00
CA LEU A 13 6.17 -8.83 -0.61
C LEU A 13 4.90 -9.61 -0.27
N SER A 14 3.89 -9.62 -1.15
CA SER A 14 2.66 -10.37 -0.94
C SER A 14 2.90 -11.88 -0.85
N GLU A 15 3.82 -12.41 -1.68
CA GLU A 15 4.24 -13.81 -1.60
C GLU A 15 4.93 -14.10 -0.27
N ALA A 16 5.85 -13.24 0.15
CA ALA A 16 6.55 -13.42 1.41
C ALA A 16 5.59 -13.39 2.62
N ILE A 17 4.64 -12.45 2.63
CA ILE A 17 3.60 -12.38 3.66
C ILE A 17 2.76 -13.66 3.66
N LEU A 18 2.33 -14.14 2.47
CA LEU A 18 1.53 -15.35 2.35
C LEU A 18 2.23 -16.57 2.94
N HIS A 19 3.55 -16.65 2.84
CA HIS A 19 4.38 -17.75 3.34
C HIS A 19 4.97 -17.50 4.74
N ALA A 20 4.58 -16.43 5.43
CA ALA A 20 5.00 -16.20 6.81
C ALA A 20 4.43 -17.27 7.75
N HIS A 21 5.21 -17.74 8.70
CA HIS A 21 4.82 -18.78 9.67
C HIS A 21 4.85 -18.30 11.12
N GLU A 22 5.72 -17.35 11.47
CA GLU A 22 5.90 -16.93 12.85
C GLU A 22 5.58 -15.46 13.09
N ARG A 23 6.25 -14.57 12.37
CA ARG A 23 6.18 -13.13 12.63
C ARG A 23 6.31 -12.29 11.37
N ILE A 24 5.59 -11.19 11.35
CA ILE A 24 5.73 -10.14 10.35
C ILE A 24 5.99 -8.83 11.10
N TYR A 25 7.06 -8.14 10.72
CA TYR A 25 7.38 -6.80 11.22
C TYR A 25 7.28 -5.81 10.06
N ILE A 26 6.53 -4.74 10.26
CA ILE A 26 6.40 -3.65 9.30
C ILE A 26 6.82 -2.36 9.99
N HIS A 27 7.74 -1.64 9.40
CA HIS A 27 8.12 -0.30 9.81
C HIS A 27 7.93 0.62 8.61
N ASP A 28 6.98 1.53 8.70
CA ASP A 28 6.59 2.33 7.55
C ASP A 28 6.30 3.78 7.95
N TRP A 29 6.49 4.67 6.98
CA TRP A 29 6.15 6.07 7.14
C TRP A 29 4.69 6.32 6.80
N TRP A 30 4.19 5.76 5.69
CA TRP A 30 2.80 5.85 5.27
C TRP A 30 2.25 4.46 4.92
N LEU A 31 1.24 4.01 5.64
CA LEU A 31 0.63 2.72 5.39
C LEU A 31 -0.88 2.88 5.15
N SER A 32 -1.34 2.37 4.02
CA SER A 32 -2.76 2.26 3.67
C SER A 32 -3.21 0.81 3.83
N PRO A 33 -4.05 0.49 4.81
CA PRO A 33 -4.51 -0.88 5.04
C PRO A 33 -5.20 -1.51 3.83
N GLU A 34 -5.90 -0.71 3.05
CA GLU A 34 -6.69 -1.12 1.88
C GLU A 34 -5.88 -1.22 0.59
N LEU A 35 -4.55 -1.07 0.65
CA LEU A 35 -3.67 -1.18 -0.51
C LEU A 35 -3.77 -2.57 -1.15
N TYR A 36 -4.00 -2.60 -2.44
CA TYR A 36 -3.90 -3.82 -3.23
C TYR A 36 -2.45 -4.08 -3.65
N LEU A 37 -1.88 -5.17 -3.15
CA LEU A 37 -0.49 -5.56 -3.45
C LEU A 37 -0.34 -6.23 -4.83
N ARG A 38 -1.43 -6.80 -5.36
CA ARG A 38 -1.50 -7.35 -6.71
C ARG A 38 -2.65 -6.70 -7.45
N ARG A 39 -2.43 -6.41 -8.74
CA ARG A 39 -3.42 -5.67 -9.53
C ARG A 39 -3.53 -6.23 -10.96
N PRO A 40 -4.72 -6.23 -11.55
CA PRO A 40 -6.01 -5.77 -10.97
C PRO A 40 -6.35 -6.57 -9.71
N GLY A 41 -6.82 -5.86 -8.67
CA GLY A 41 -6.90 -6.43 -7.33
C GLY A 41 -8.16 -7.22 -7.06
N THR A 42 -8.00 -8.40 -6.46
CA THR A 42 -9.08 -9.10 -5.77
C THR A 42 -8.90 -8.94 -4.25
N PRO A 43 -9.99 -9.01 -3.46
CA PRO A 43 -9.93 -8.68 -2.03
C PRO A 43 -8.87 -9.42 -1.22
N GLU A 44 -8.50 -10.64 -1.61
CA GLU A 44 -7.47 -11.44 -0.92
C GLU A 44 -6.07 -10.81 -0.99
N TRP A 45 -5.80 -10.00 -2.01
CA TRP A 45 -4.51 -9.32 -2.17
C TRP A 45 -4.46 -7.92 -1.58
N ARG A 46 -5.52 -7.54 -0.89
CA ARG A 46 -5.53 -6.30 -0.12
C ARG A 46 -4.73 -6.51 1.17
N LEU A 47 -3.87 -5.56 1.50
CA LEU A 47 -2.90 -5.68 2.59
C LEU A 47 -3.56 -6.09 3.92
N ASP A 48 -4.64 -5.40 4.31
CA ASP A 48 -5.35 -5.70 5.56
C ASP A 48 -5.96 -7.11 5.58
N ASN A 49 -6.48 -7.59 4.45
CA ASN A 49 -7.04 -8.93 4.35
C ASN A 49 -5.95 -10.01 4.39
N LEU A 50 -4.82 -9.76 3.75
CA LEU A 50 -3.69 -10.68 3.78
C LEU A 50 -3.08 -10.78 5.19
N LEU A 51 -2.92 -9.65 5.87
CA LEU A 51 -2.48 -9.62 7.26
C LEU A 51 -3.49 -10.30 8.20
N LEU A 52 -4.79 -10.07 8.01
CA LEU A 52 -5.84 -10.74 8.77
C LEU A 52 -5.76 -12.26 8.60
N LYS A 53 -5.64 -12.74 7.36
CA LYS A 53 -5.49 -14.17 7.08
C LYS A 53 -4.30 -14.75 7.85
N LYS A 54 -3.15 -14.11 7.80
CA LYS A 54 -1.94 -14.59 8.50
C LYS A 54 -2.09 -14.55 10.02
N ALA A 55 -2.73 -13.52 10.54
CA ALA A 55 -3.03 -13.42 11.97
C ALA A 55 -3.96 -14.54 12.45
N GLN A 56 -4.95 -14.93 11.64
CA GLN A 56 -5.85 -16.05 11.90
C GLN A 56 -5.12 -17.40 11.84
N GLU A 57 -4.07 -17.51 11.03
CA GLU A 57 -3.17 -18.69 10.99
C GLU A 57 -2.19 -18.73 12.18
N GLY A 58 -2.22 -17.75 13.08
CA GLY A 58 -1.40 -17.69 14.29
C GLY A 58 -0.15 -16.82 14.17
N VAL A 59 0.13 -16.23 13.01
CA VAL A 59 1.28 -15.33 12.80
C VAL A 59 1.08 -14.05 13.62
N ARG A 60 2.14 -13.60 14.30
CA ARG A 60 2.17 -12.33 15.06
C ARG A 60 2.66 -11.21 14.18
N ILE A 61 1.93 -10.11 14.15
CA ILE A 61 2.18 -8.99 13.25
C ILE A 61 2.42 -7.73 14.09
N TYR A 62 3.57 -7.12 13.89
CA TYR A 62 4.00 -5.92 14.59
C TYR A 62 4.25 -4.81 13.60
N VAL A 63 3.54 -3.70 13.78
CA VAL A 63 3.63 -2.54 12.87
C VAL A 63 4.04 -1.30 13.64
N ILE A 64 5.05 -0.60 13.14
CA ILE A 64 5.41 0.74 13.61
C ILE A 64 5.12 1.73 12.49
N LEU A 65 4.35 2.77 12.81
CA LEU A 65 3.98 3.84 11.88
C LEU A 65 4.52 5.18 12.35
N TYR A 66 4.85 6.02 11.40
CA TYR A 66 5.15 7.41 11.68
C TYR A 66 3.92 8.10 12.29
N ASN A 67 4.14 8.87 13.36
CA ASN A 67 3.12 9.66 14.01
C ASN A 67 3.20 11.09 13.49
N GLU A 68 2.41 11.40 12.49
CA GLU A 68 2.36 12.73 11.87
C GLU A 68 1.99 13.83 12.86
N VAL A 69 2.57 15.02 12.67
CA VAL A 69 2.28 16.19 13.51
C VAL A 69 0.83 16.63 13.33
N SER A 70 0.36 16.67 12.10
CA SER A 70 -1.06 16.84 11.76
C SER A 70 -1.35 16.32 10.36
N ASN A 71 -2.57 15.82 10.14
CA ASN A 71 -3.03 15.35 8.83
C ASN A 71 -3.13 16.48 7.78
N GLN A 72 -3.08 17.74 8.18
CA GLN A 72 -3.06 18.88 7.26
C GLN A 72 -1.71 19.05 6.57
N PHE A 73 -0.62 18.74 7.27
CA PHE A 73 0.75 18.87 6.74
C PHE A 73 1.30 17.56 6.20
N THR A 74 0.83 16.43 6.73
CA THR A 74 1.32 15.11 6.37
C THR A 74 0.12 14.14 6.40
N PRO A 75 -0.55 13.92 5.28
CA PRO A 75 -1.83 13.20 5.22
C PRO A 75 -1.67 11.67 5.28
N THR A 76 -0.78 11.18 6.13
CA THR A 76 -0.52 9.73 6.28
C THR A 76 -1.63 8.99 7.00
N ASP A 77 -2.45 9.71 7.78
CA ASP A 77 -3.57 9.18 8.58
C ASP A 77 -3.22 7.90 9.36
N SER A 78 -2.06 7.93 10.02
CA SER A 78 -1.54 6.79 10.77
C SER A 78 -2.44 6.39 11.95
N GLY A 79 -3.26 7.32 12.43
CA GLY A 79 -4.28 7.04 13.43
C GLY A 79 -5.36 6.10 12.92
N TYR A 80 -5.86 6.36 11.72
CA TYR A 80 -6.80 5.48 11.03
C TYR A 80 -6.18 4.10 10.76
N ALA A 81 -4.99 4.07 10.13
CA ALA A 81 -4.30 2.83 9.81
C ALA A 81 -4.10 1.94 11.05
N LYS A 82 -3.66 2.54 12.17
CA LYS A 82 -3.56 1.86 13.46
C LYS A 82 -4.89 1.27 13.91
N THR A 83 -5.94 2.09 13.95
CA THR A 83 -7.26 1.66 14.42
C THR A 83 -7.81 0.54 13.54
N ARG A 84 -7.71 0.70 12.22
CA ARG A 84 -8.17 -0.31 11.26
C ARG A 84 -7.46 -1.64 11.45
N LEU A 85 -6.13 -1.67 11.45
CA LEU A 85 -5.36 -2.89 11.57
C LEU A 85 -5.57 -3.59 12.91
N MET A 86 -5.55 -2.86 14.02
CA MET A 86 -5.76 -3.44 15.35
C MET A 86 -7.18 -3.97 15.55
N SER A 87 -8.16 -3.46 14.83
CA SER A 87 -9.54 -3.97 14.89
C SER A 87 -9.72 -5.33 14.22
N LEU A 88 -8.77 -5.77 13.40
CA LEU A 88 -8.88 -7.01 12.62
C LEU A 88 -8.64 -8.25 13.46
N HIS A 89 -7.56 -8.28 14.26
CA HIS A 89 -7.20 -9.47 15.03
C HIS A 89 -6.26 -9.12 16.19
N PRO A 90 -6.33 -9.82 17.34
CA PRO A 90 -5.44 -9.58 18.50
C PRO A 90 -3.94 -9.80 18.21
N ASN A 91 -3.60 -10.62 17.23
CA ASN A 91 -2.22 -10.86 16.81
C ASN A 91 -1.63 -9.70 15.98
N ILE A 92 -2.40 -8.67 15.68
CA ILE A 92 -1.94 -7.47 14.97
C ILE A 92 -1.78 -6.34 15.98
N VAL A 93 -0.54 -5.95 16.22
CA VAL A 93 -0.18 -4.88 17.15
C VAL A 93 0.41 -3.73 16.37
N VAL A 94 -0.16 -2.54 16.51
CA VAL A 94 0.32 -1.34 15.82
C VAL A 94 0.73 -0.28 16.83
N GLN A 95 1.95 0.20 16.71
CA GLN A 95 2.50 1.31 17.46
C GLN A 95 2.76 2.49 16.54
N ARG A 96 2.51 3.70 17.02
CA ARG A 96 2.96 4.93 16.34
C ARG A 96 4.23 5.43 17.00
N SER A 97 5.12 6.03 16.22
CA SER A 97 6.32 6.67 16.76
C SER A 97 5.98 7.73 17.83
N PRO A 98 6.92 8.09 18.70
CA PRO A 98 6.67 9.15 19.69
C PRO A 98 6.22 10.44 19.03
N SER A 99 5.28 11.14 19.67
CA SER A 99 4.79 12.43 19.17
C SER A 99 5.89 13.49 19.21
N HIS A 100 6.06 14.18 18.11
CA HIS A 100 7.02 15.30 17.98
C HIS A 100 6.79 16.40 19.01
N LEU A 101 5.53 16.65 19.38
CA LEU A 101 5.17 17.62 20.42
C LEU A 101 5.70 17.23 21.81
N LYS A 102 5.79 15.91 22.09
CA LYS A 102 6.30 15.41 23.37
C LYS A 102 7.82 15.35 23.43
N THR A 103 8.48 15.12 22.28
CA THR A 103 9.95 14.98 22.22
C THR A 103 10.66 16.28 21.87
N GLY A 104 9.94 17.30 21.42
CA GLY A 104 10.52 18.56 20.95
C GLY A 104 11.32 18.46 19.66
N THR A 105 11.20 17.35 18.94
CA THR A 105 12.00 17.03 17.75
C THR A 105 11.18 17.29 16.48
N PHE A 106 11.08 18.55 16.05
CA PHE A 106 10.21 18.93 14.91
C PHE A 106 10.85 18.70 13.55
N TYR A 107 12.17 18.54 13.46
CA TYR A 107 12.90 18.49 12.20
C TYR A 107 13.18 17.07 11.67
N TRP A 108 12.89 16.04 12.47
CA TRP A 108 13.24 14.67 12.15
C TRP A 108 12.02 13.78 12.21
N ALA A 109 11.80 13.02 11.14
CA ALA A 109 10.82 11.96 11.07
C ALA A 109 11.53 10.64 10.76
N HIS A 110 11.07 9.52 11.31
CA HIS A 110 11.50 8.27 10.73
C HIS A 110 10.87 8.10 9.35
N HIS A 111 11.64 7.68 8.39
CA HIS A 111 11.22 7.55 7.00
C HIS A 111 11.65 6.20 6.41
N GLU A 112 11.90 5.24 7.29
CA GLU A 112 12.22 3.87 6.88
C GLU A 112 10.99 3.17 6.33
N LYS A 113 11.22 2.31 5.35
CA LYS A 113 10.26 1.38 4.80
C LYS A 113 10.90 0.00 4.86
N LEU A 114 10.43 -0.79 5.81
CA LEU A 114 11.01 -2.10 6.12
C LEU A 114 9.88 -3.09 6.38
N CYS A 115 9.96 -4.25 5.76
CA CYS A 115 9.13 -5.40 6.12
C CYS A 115 10.02 -6.62 6.32
N VAL A 116 9.91 -7.26 7.49
CA VAL A 116 10.68 -8.45 7.83
C VAL A 116 9.74 -9.61 8.08
N ILE A 117 9.99 -10.72 7.42
CA ILE A 117 9.20 -11.94 7.49
C ILE A 117 10.04 -13.02 8.21
N ASP A 118 9.51 -13.53 9.33
CA ASP A 118 10.07 -14.64 10.11
C ASP A 118 11.55 -14.45 10.49
N GLU A 119 12.01 -13.19 10.56
CA GLU A 119 13.40 -12.82 10.86
C GLU A 119 14.42 -13.40 9.84
N MET A 120 13.93 -13.89 8.70
CA MET A 120 14.73 -14.53 7.65
C MET A 120 14.80 -13.74 6.36
N LEU A 121 13.74 -13.02 6.02
CA LEU A 121 13.62 -12.26 4.77
C LEU A 121 13.25 -10.81 5.09
N ALA A 122 14.03 -9.87 4.56
CA ALA A 122 13.78 -8.44 4.73
C ALA A 122 13.60 -7.75 3.37
N PHE A 123 12.55 -6.94 3.30
CA PHE A 123 12.31 -5.98 2.22
C PHE A 123 12.61 -4.59 2.75
N MET A 124 13.47 -3.85 2.04
CA MET A 124 13.84 -2.49 2.40
C MET A 124 14.00 -1.64 1.15
N GLY A 125 13.54 -0.40 1.19
CA GLY A 125 13.65 0.49 0.04
C GLY A 125 12.94 1.82 0.23
N GLY A 126 12.51 2.40 -0.89
CA GLY A 126 11.80 3.68 -0.92
C GLY A 126 10.26 3.56 -0.95
N PHE A 127 9.72 2.36 -1.09
CA PHE A 127 8.28 2.17 -1.22
C PHE A 127 7.59 2.04 0.13
N ASP A 128 6.74 3.02 0.45
CA ASP A 128 5.74 2.87 1.52
C ASP A 128 4.67 1.86 1.10
N LEU A 129 4.03 1.20 2.04
CA LEU A 129 2.87 0.34 1.80
C LEU A 129 1.59 1.19 1.69
N CYS A 130 1.56 2.12 0.77
CA CYS A 130 0.45 3.05 0.60
C CYS A 130 0.06 3.26 -0.87
N PHE A 131 -1.07 3.92 -1.07
CA PHE A 131 -1.50 4.34 -2.40
C PHE A 131 -0.50 5.32 -3.03
N GLY A 132 -0.50 5.38 -4.37
CA GLY A 132 0.36 6.24 -5.15
C GLY A 132 1.78 5.73 -5.34
N ARG A 133 2.14 4.55 -4.83
CA ARG A 133 3.47 3.93 -4.96
C ARG A 133 3.53 2.82 -5.99
N TYR A 134 2.38 2.30 -6.40
CA TYR A 134 2.33 1.25 -7.42
C TYR A 134 2.69 1.82 -8.77
N ASP A 135 3.63 1.18 -9.44
CA ASP A 135 4.00 1.48 -10.81
C ASP A 135 4.38 0.21 -11.57
N THR A 136 4.40 0.31 -12.89
CA THR A 136 4.78 -0.76 -13.80
C THR A 136 5.92 -0.27 -14.70
N PRO A 137 6.68 -1.15 -15.34
CA PRO A 137 7.77 -0.73 -16.24
C PRO A 137 7.36 0.20 -17.39
N SER A 138 6.09 0.22 -17.76
CA SER A 138 5.56 1.13 -18.79
C SER A 138 5.35 2.56 -18.28
N HIS A 139 5.28 2.75 -16.95
CA HIS A 139 5.00 4.05 -16.30
C HIS A 139 3.78 4.78 -16.90
N ALA A 140 2.74 4.02 -17.25
CA ALA A 140 1.54 4.57 -17.88
C ALA A 140 0.88 5.63 -17.00
N LEU A 141 0.56 6.78 -17.59
CA LEU A 141 0.01 7.93 -16.85
C LEU A 141 -1.51 7.86 -16.68
N VAL A 142 -2.17 7.13 -17.54
CA VAL A 142 -3.61 6.93 -17.51
C VAL A 142 -3.91 5.44 -17.49
N ASP A 143 -4.98 5.08 -16.82
CA ASP A 143 -5.51 3.72 -16.80
C ASP A 143 -6.48 3.60 -17.98
N ASP A 144 -5.92 3.41 -19.16
CA ASP A 144 -6.68 3.31 -20.40
C ASP A 144 -7.07 1.86 -20.63
N ALA A 145 -8.36 1.58 -20.78
CA ALA A 145 -8.87 0.24 -21.06
C ALA A 145 -8.31 -0.36 -22.37
N GLU A 146 -7.83 0.47 -23.31
CA GLU A 146 -7.14 0.02 -24.51
C GLU A 146 -5.74 -0.55 -24.23
N ILE A 147 -5.17 -0.33 -23.04
CA ILE A 147 -3.91 -0.96 -22.61
C ILE A 147 -4.09 -2.46 -22.31
N GLU A 148 -5.30 -2.98 -22.30
CA GLU A 148 -5.58 -4.43 -22.19
C GLU A 148 -4.82 -5.30 -23.20
N GLY A 149 -4.32 -4.73 -24.28
CA GLY A 149 -3.52 -5.42 -25.30
C GLY A 149 -2.01 -5.33 -25.11
N HIS A 150 -1.51 -4.52 -24.17
CA HIS A 150 -0.08 -4.41 -23.92
C HIS A 150 0.37 -5.44 -22.89
N SER A 151 1.31 -6.27 -23.32
CA SER A 151 1.91 -7.43 -22.67
C SER A 151 2.68 -7.17 -21.37
N ASP A 152 2.63 -5.98 -20.81
CA ASP A 152 3.29 -5.64 -19.55
C ASP A 152 2.52 -6.12 -18.32
N ALA A 153 1.24 -6.41 -18.47
CA ALA A 153 0.55 -7.26 -17.53
C ALA A 153 0.92 -8.71 -17.85
N ASP A 154 1.81 -9.32 -17.09
CA ASP A 154 2.04 -10.75 -17.16
C ASP A 154 0.66 -11.45 -17.09
N PRO A 155 0.26 -12.28 -18.08
CA PRO A 155 -1.04 -12.97 -18.07
C PRO A 155 -1.32 -13.75 -16.79
N LYS A 156 -0.27 -14.10 -16.02
CA LYS A 156 -0.40 -14.69 -14.68
C LYS A 156 -1.01 -13.73 -13.65
N PHE A 157 -0.98 -12.43 -13.91
CA PHE A 157 -1.45 -11.39 -13.01
C PHE A 157 -2.83 -10.84 -13.38
N LEU A 158 -3.27 -11.12 -14.61
CA LEU A 158 -4.63 -10.86 -15.02
C LEU A 158 -5.51 -11.96 -14.41
N GLY A 159 -6.07 -11.70 -13.24
CA GLY A 159 -7.17 -12.52 -12.75
C GLY A 159 -8.29 -12.53 -13.80
N PRO A 160 -9.19 -13.51 -13.79
CA PRO A 160 -10.25 -13.61 -14.77
C PRO A 160 -11.03 -12.30 -14.82
N VAL A 161 -11.01 -11.64 -15.98
CA VAL A 161 -11.86 -10.47 -16.26
C VAL A 161 -13.29 -10.89 -15.97
N ARG A 162 -13.84 -10.40 -14.88
CA ARG A 162 -15.24 -10.67 -14.54
C ARG A 162 -16.10 -9.79 -15.42
N ASN A 163 -16.72 -10.41 -16.43
CA ASN A 163 -17.87 -9.92 -17.20
C ASN A 163 -18.15 -8.41 -17.08
N GLY A 164 -17.51 -7.60 -17.91
CA GLY A 164 -17.93 -6.21 -18.16
C GLY A 164 -17.54 -5.17 -17.11
N ALA A 165 -16.82 -5.52 -16.05
CA ALA A 165 -16.19 -4.55 -15.18
C ALA A 165 -14.78 -4.25 -15.72
N GLU A 166 -14.54 -3.01 -16.08
CA GLU A 166 -13.22 -2.53 -16.48
C GLU A 166 -12.20 -2.87 -15.39
N ALA A 167 -11.17 -3.63 -15.75
CA ALA A 167 -10.12 -4.01 -14.83
C ALA A 167 -9.14 -2.84 -14.70
N HIS A 168 -9.32 -2.01 -13.67
CA HIS A 168 -8.42 -0.92 -13.40
C HIS A 168 -7.18 -1.38 -12.63
N ILE A 169 -5.99 -1.03 -13.14
CA ILE A 169 -4.71 -1.29 -12.47
C ILE A 169 -4.51 -0.27 -11.34
N TRP A 170 -4.88 0.99 -11.58
CA TRP A 170 -4.78 2.05 -10.57
C TRP A 170 -6.16 2.45 -10.06
N PRO A 171 -6.53 2.09 -8.81
CA PRO A 171 -7.72 2.63 -8.17
C PRO A 171 -7.58 4.15 -7.94
N GLY A 172 -8.69 4.83 -7.69
CA GLY A 172 -8.71 6.28 -7.54
C GLY A 172 -7.70 6.82 -6.53
N GLN A 173 -7.44 6.09 -5.46
CA GLN A 173 -6.48 6.46 -4.42
C GLN A 173 -5.03 6.53 -4.92
N ASP A 174 -4.68 5.88 -6.02
CA ASP A 174 -3.34 5.96 -6.61
C ASP A 174 -3.11 7.23 -7.42
N TYR A 175 -4.17 7.98 -7.70
CA TYR A 175 -4.07 9.31 -8.30
C TYR A 175 -3.72 10.36 -7.24
N ALA A 176 -2.64 10.13 -6.49
CA ALA A 176 -2.13 11.06 -5.49
C ALA A 176 -1.52 12.32 -6.11
N ASN A 177 -2.28 12.96 -7.00
CA ASN A 177 -1.88 14.19 -7.66
C ASN A 177 -2.55 15.38 -6.96
N GLU A 178 -1.77 16.25 -6.34
CA GLU A 178 -2.24 17.46 -5.66
C GLU A 178 -3.15 18.35 -6.54
N ARG A 179 -2.98 18.27 -7.86
CA ARG A 179 -3.78 19.04 -8.81
C ARG A 179 -5.20 18.53 -8.99
N VAL A 180 -5.46 17.30 -8.56
CA VAL A 180 -6.71 16.59 -8.86
C VAL A 180 -7.41 16.13 -7.60
N VAL A 181 -6.67 15.88 -6.54
CA VAL A 181 -7.16 15.23 -5.32
C VAL A 181 -6.74 16.02 -4.10
N GLU A 182 -7.70 16.33 -3.24
CA GLU A 182 -7.38 16.84 -1.91
C GLU A 182 -6.71 15.72 -1.09
N TRP A 183 -5.51 15.98 -0.59
CA TRP A 183 -4.72 15.05 0.21
C TRP A 183 -5.48 14.39 1.36
N GLN A 184 -6.46 15.09 1.90
CA GLN A 184 -7.29 14.60 3.02
C GLN A 184 -8.21 13.45 2.65
N THR A 185 -8.35 13.13 1.36
CA THR A 185 -9.29 12.11 0.87
C THR A 185 -8.61 10.85 0.32
N LEU A 186 -7.27 10.81 0.29
CA LEU A 186 -6.51 9.71 -0.32
C LEU A 186 -6.78 8.32 0.29
N SER A 187 -7.21 8.26 1.54
CA SER A 187 -7.57 7.02 2.22
C SER A 187 -9.05 6.64 2.08
N LYS A 188 -9.85 7.43 1.35
CA LYS A 188 -11.31 7.23 1.29
C LYS A 188 -11.75 6.51 0.02
N PRO A 189 -12.74 5.60 0.12
CA PRO A 189 -13.30 4.87 -1.02
C PRO A 189 -13.87 5.76 -2.14
N GLU A 190 -14.31 6.97 -1.80
CA GLU A 190 -14.91 7.93 -2.75
C GLU A 190 -13.94 8.36 -3.86
N MET A 191 -12.66 8.08 -3.70
CA MET A 191 -11.63 8.39 -4.69
C MET A 191 -11.74 7.57 -5.99
N ASP A 192 -12.57 6.55 -6.01
CA ASP A 192 -12.86 5.79 -7.24
C ASP A 192 -13.66 6.58 -8.30
N LEU A 193 -14.09 7.80 -7.98
CA LEU A 193 -14.81 8.67 -8.91
C LEU A 193 -13.91 9.49 -9.85
N ILE A 194 -12.58 9.38 -9.74
CA ILE A 194 -11.65 10.09 -10.63
C ILE A 194 -11.77 9.50 -12.05
N PRO A 195 -11.98 10.34 -13.09
CA PRO A 195 -12.02 9.90 -14.47
C PRO A 195 -10.59 9.52 -14.92
N ARG A 196 -10.25 8.26 -14.79
CA ARG A 196 -8.90 7.68 -14.99
C ARG A 196 -8.40 7.80 -16.42
N ASP A 197 -9.32 7.83 -17.38
CA ASP A 197 -9.06 8.06 -18.81
C ASP A 197 -8.67 9.51 -19.14
N LYS A 198 -8.95 10.46 -18.24
CA LYS A 198 -8.77 11.90 -18.49
C LYS A 198 -7.74 12.56 -17.57
N VAL A 199 -7.50 11.96 -16.44
CA VAL A 199 -6.62 12.53 -15.41
C VAL A 199 -5.35 11.70 -15.31
N PRO A 200 -4.19 12.26 -15.63
CA PRO A 200 -2.95 11.53 -15.47
C PRO A 200 -2.61 11.32 -14.01
N ARG A 201 -2.19 10.11 -13.66
CA ARG A 201 -1.57 9.83 -12.38
C ARG A 201 -0.15 10.38 -12.30
N MET A 202 0.41 10.43 -11.11
CA MET A 202 1.84 10.70 -10.91
C MET A 202 2.56 9.37 -10.70
N PRO A 203 3.42 8.92 -11.64
CA PRO A 203 4.22 7.72 -11.46
C PRO A 203 5.17 7.91 -10.27
N TRP A 204 5.37 6.82 -9.54
CA TRP A 204 6.35 6.76 -8.47
C TRP A 204 7.53 5.90 -8.91
N HIS A 205 8.69 6.51 -9.12
CA HIS A 205 9.94 5.85 -9.52
C HIS A 205 11.18 6.59 -8.98
#